data_48dc185cb75f4e78c7502eed8ce9a4e7
#
_entry.id   48dc185cb75f4e78c7502eed8ce9a4e7
#
_cell.length_a   1.000
_cell.length_b   1.000
_cell.length_c   1.000
_cell.angle_alpha   90.00
_cell.angle_beta   90.00
_cell.angle_gamma   90.00
#
_symmetry.space_group_name_H-M   'P 1'
#
loop_
_entity.id
_entity.type
_entity.pdbx_description
1 polymer ?
#
loop_
_entity_poly.entity_id
_entity_poly.type
_entity_poly.pdbx_seq_one_letter_code
_entity_poly.pdbx_strand_id
1 'polypeptide(L)'
;MKVGLDADPVSLDPQVQLSGGMLQLSHWLFDPLVRWTQDGKFEPRLAESWERISEYRMRFHLRKGVKFHSGNEFTAKDVKWSFDRMRRSVDFKGLVEPFIGVGIIDDYTVDIVTTKAYPLLLNMATYFFAMDSAFYTGTDANGQPKDLILKVGESFALDNASGTGPFVVTKREH
;
A
#
# COMPACT_ATOMS: atom_id res chain seq x y z
N MET A 1 4.91 -1.09 -24.90
CA MET A 1 3.52 -1.58 -24.76
C MET A 1 2.64 -0.34 -24.51
N LYS A 2 1.53 -0.18 -25.21
CA LYS A 2 0.53 0.86 -24.90
C LYS A 2 -0.63 0.18 -24.18
N VAL A 3 -1.07 0.74 -23.07
CA VAL A 3 -2.21 0.24 -22.31
C VAL A 3 -3.24 1.35 -22.23
N GLY A 4 -4.46 1.06 -22.65
CA GLY A 4 -5.62 1.96 -22.49
C GLY A 4 -6.27 1.71 -21.12
N LEU A 5 -6.65 2.76 -20.43
CA LEU A 5 -7.53 2.73 -19.26
C LEU A 5 -8.91 3.25 -19.68
N ASP A 6 -9.95 2.76 -19.03
CA ASP A 6 -11.34 3.19 -19.30
C ASP A 6 -11.58 4.67 -18.92
N ALA A 7 -10.77 5.20 -18.02
CA ALA A 7 -10.75 6.60 -17.61
C ALA A 7 -9.35 6.99 -17.12
N ASP A 8 -9.02 8.27 -17.19
CA ASP A 8 -7.80 8.79 -16.60
C ASP A 8 -7.84 8.60 -15.08
N PRO A 9 -6.76 8.06 -14.49
CA PRO A 9 -6.67 7.91 -13.05
C PRO A 9 -6.65 9.30 -12.39
N VAL A 10 -7.52 9.48 -11.41
CA VAL A 10 -7.62 10.75 -10.68
C VAL A 10 -6.37 11.05 -9.87
N SER A 11 -5.59 10.02 -9.52
CA SER A 11 -4.39 10.12 -8.69
C SER A 11 -3.46 8.95 -8.94
N LEU A 12 -2.17 9.10 -8.62
CA LEU A 12 -1.23 7.98 -8.50
C LEU A 12 -1.17 7.42 -7.08
N ASP A 13 -1.88 8.05 -6.12
CA ASP A 13 -1.95 7.62 -4.73
C ASP A 13 -2.80 6.36 -4.60
N PRO A 14 -2.25 5.21 -4.18
CA PRO A 14 -3.00 3.96 -4.07
C PRO A 14 -4.04 3.96 -2.92
N GLN A 15 -4.08 5.03 -2.11
CA GLN A 15 -4.97 5.17 -0.95
C GLN A 15 -6.06 6.23 -1.14
N VAL A 16 -6.25 6.74 -2.37
CA VAL A 16 -7.26 7.80 -2.63
C VAL A 16 -8.60 7.24 -3.06
N GLN A 17 -8.65 6.16 -3.84
CA GLN A 17 -9.91 5.68 -4.41
C GLN A 17 -9.94 4.16 -4.57
N LEU A 18 -11.05 3.56 -4.10
CA LEU A 18 -11.37 2.14 -4.33
C LEU A 18 -12.24 2.00 -5.58
N SER A 19 -11.62 2.00 -6.76
CA SER A 19 -12.29 1.69 -8.02
C SER A 19 -11.45 0.70 -8.83
N GLY A 20 -12.08 -0.04 -9.75
CA GLY A 20 -11.39 -1.05 -10.55
C GLY A 20 -10.18 -0.51 -11.30
N GLY A 21 -10.32 0.65 -11.97
CA GLY A 21 -9.22 1.29 -12.71
C GLY A 21 -8.08 1.75 -11.80
N MET A 22 -8.40 2.33 -10.62
CA MET A 22 -7.39 2.76 -9.66
C MET A 22 -6.66 1.57 -9.03
N LEU A 23 -7.37 0.50 -8.70
CA LEU A 23 -6.74 -0.72 -8.18
C LEU A 23 -5.84 -1.38 -9.22
N GLN A 24 -6.24 -1.38 -10.50
CA GLN A 24 -5.39 -1.88 -11.59
C GLN A 24 -4.10 -1.06 -11.71
N LEU A 25 -4.19 0.28 -11.69
CA LEU A 25 -3.03 1.15 -11.71
C LEU A 25 -2.15 0.93 -10.47
N SER A 26 -2.78 0.80 -9.30
CA SER A 26 -2.05 0.54 -8.05
C SER A 26 -1.24 -0.77 -8.14
N HIS A 27 -1.77 -1.83 -8.73
CA HIS A 27 -1.03 -3.08 -8.95
C HIS A 27 0.10 -2.97 -9.99
N TRP A 28 0.11 -1.95 -10.83
CA TRP A 28 1.23 -1.70 -11.74
C TRP A 28 2.38 -0.95 -11.07
N LEU A 29 2.07 -0.07 -10.13
CA LEU A 29 3.04 0.81 -9.48
C LEU A 29 3.49 0.30 -8.11
N PHE A 30 2.64 -0.46 -7.42
CA PHE A 30 2.87 -0.93 -6.05
C PHE A 30 2.58 -2.43 -5.94
N ASP A 31 3.26 -3.11 -5.05
CA ASP A 31 2.88 -4.46 -4.64
C ASP A 31 2.14 -4.44 -3.30
N PRO A 32 1.09 -5.28 -3.13
CA PRO A 32 0.49 -5.55 -1.84
C PRO A 32 1.34 -6.56 -1.03
N LEU A 33 0.95 -6.80 0.22
CA LEU A 33 1.57 -7.86 1.03
C LEU A 33 1.34 -9.24 0.43
N VAL A 34 0.12 -9.51 -0.01
CA VAL A 34 -0.29 -10.76 -0.67
C VAL A 34 -1.21 -10.45 -1.85
N ARG A 35 -1.38 -11.37 -2.78
CA ARG A 35 -2.26 -11.20 -3.94
C ARG A 35 -3.17 -12.42 -4.12
N TRP A 36 -4.34 -12.23 -4.75
CA TRP A 36 -5.16 -13.30 -5.25
C TRP A 36 -4.58 -13.92 -6.51
N THR A 37 -4.58 -15.24 -6.56
CA THR A 37 -4.38 -15.98 -7.80
C THR A 37 -5.70 -16.12 -8.57
N GLN A 38 -5.63 -16.54 -9.84
CA GLN A 38 -6.81 -16.75 -10.66
C GLN A 38 -7.72 -17.88 -10.14
N ASP A 39 -7.15 -18.85 -9.43
CA ASP A 39 -7.86 -19.97 -8.80
C ASP A 39 -8.35 -19.66 -7.38
N GLY A 40 -8.30 -18.38 -6.97
CA GLY A 40 -8.87 -17.91 -5.70
C GLY A 40 -8.04 -18.24 -4.46
N LYS A 41 -6.73 -18.46 -4.61
CA LYS A 41 -5.79 -18.64 -3.50
C LYS A 41 -4.98 -17.37 -3.25
N PHE A 42 -4.35 -17.29 -2.09
CA PHE A 42 -3.38 -16.23 -1.80
C PHE A 42 -1.97 -16.64 -2.26
N GLU A 43 -1.29 -15.73 -2.92
CA GLU A 43 0.13 -15.88 -3.27
C GLU A 43 0.99 -14.80 -2.61
N PRO A 44 2.26 -15.13 -2.26
CA PRO A 44 3.22 -14.18 -1.73
C PRO A 44 3.50 -13.00 -2.69
N ARG A 45 3.60 -11.79 -2.11
CA ARG A 45 4.13 -10.60 -2.79
C ARG A 45 5.22 -9.96 -1.94
N LEU A 46 4.95 -8.84 -1.27
CA LEU A 46 5.90 -8.24 -0.33
C LEU A 46 6.06 -9.07 0.95
N ALA A 47 5.05 -9.86 1.32
CA ALA A 47 5.19 -10.91 2.32
C ALA A 47 5.54 -12.24 1.62
N GLU A 48 6.61 -12.90 2.05
CA GLU A 48 7.01 -14.24 1.58
C GLU A 48 6.16 -15.34 2.20
N SER A 49 5.74 -15.12 3.45
CA SER A 49 4.89 -16.02 4.22
C SER A 49 4.12 -15.26 5.29
N TRP A 50 3.11 -15.93 5.84
CA TRP A 50 2.31 -15.42 6.94
C TRP A 50 1.80 -16.56 7.81
N GLU A 51 1.58 -16.26 9.08
CA GLU A 51 1.06 -17.22 10.05
C GLU A 51 0.09 -16.54 11.02
N ARG A 52 -0.90 -17.28 11.45
CA ARG A 52 -1.86 -16.82 12.45
C ARG A 52 -1.29 -17.08 13.86
N ILE A 53 -0.89 -16.02 14.53
CA ILE A 53 -0.36 -16.10 15.91
C ILE A 53 -1.50 -16.26 16.92
N SER A 54 -2.64 -15.61 16.67
CA SER A 54 -3.87 -15.74 17.48
C SER A 54 -5.09 -15.36 16.68
N GLU A 55 -6.28 -15.42 17.28
CA GLU A 55 -7.52 -14.95 16.63
C GLU A 55 -7.48 -13.49 16.22
N TYR A 56 -6.64 -12.69 16.90
CA TYR A 56 -6.53 -11.23 16.75
C TYR A 56 -5.22 -10.78 16.09
N ARG A 57 -4.33 -11.71 15.76
CA ARG A 57 -2.98 -11.37 15.30
C ARG A 57 -2.52 -12.29 14.18
N MET A 58 -2.08 -11.68 13.09
CA MET A 58 -1.42 -12.36 11.98
C MET A 58 -0.05 -11.75 11.76
N ARG A 59 0.98 -12.62 11.70
CA ARG A 59 2.36 -12.26 11.40
C ARG A 59 2.62 -12.41 9.92
N PHE A 60 3.35 -11.44 9.38
CA PHE A 60 3.85 -11.45 8.01
C PHE A 60 5.36 -11.37 8.03
N HIS A 61 6.02 -12.29 7.30
CA HIS A 61 7.45 -12.26 7.04
C HIS A 61 7.67 -11.58 5.70
N LEU A 62 8.39 -10.47 5.71
CA LEU A 62 8.55 -9.61 4.55
C LEU A 62 9.74 -10.04 3.70
N ARG A 63 9.64 -9.83 2.40
CA ARG A 63 10.69 -10.10 1.42
C ARG A 63 11.85 -9.13 1.61
N LYS A 64 13.07 -9.68 1.74
CA LYS A 64 14.31 -8.90 1.86
C LYS A 64 14.83 -8.45 0.50
N GLY A 65 15.57 -7.34 0.47
CA GLY A 65 16.24 -6.83 -0.74
C GLY A 65 15.30 -6.24 -1.78
N VAL A 66 14.02 -6.02 -1.46
CA VAL A 66 13.09 -5.29 -2.32
C VAL A 66 13.41 -3.80 -2.24
N LYS A 67 13.41 -3.14 -3.38
CA LYS A 67 13.62 -1.69 -3.47
C LYS A 67 12.41 -1.00 -4.08
N PHE A 68 12.09 0.17 -3.55
CA PHE A 68 11.16 1.09 -4.17
C PHE A 68 11.75 1.71 -5.45
N HIS A 69 10.91 2.33 -6.26
CA HIS A 69 11.34 3.03 -7.48
C HIS A 69 12.32 4.17 -7.20
N SER A 70 12.27 4.76 -6.01
CA SER A 70 13.25 5.76 -5.52
C SER A 70 14.65 5.20 -5.27
N GLY A 71 14.77 3.85 -5.14
CA GLY A 71 15.97 3.15 -4.70
C GLY A 71 16.04 2.86 -3.21
N ASN A 72 15.12 3.38 -2.40
CA ASN A 72 15.02 3.09 -0.97
C ASN A 72 14.68 1.61 -0.74
N GLU A 73 15.19 1.03 0.34
CA GLU A 73 14.91 -0.35 0.72
C GLU A 73 13.55 -0.46 1.40
N PHE A 74 12.77 -1.47 1.00
CA PHE A 74 11.49 -1.80 1.63
C PHE A 74 11.71 -2.54 2.96
N THR A 75 11.08 -2.08 4.02
CA THR A 75 11.16 -2.66 5.37
C THR A 75 9.81 -2.64 6.10
N ALA A 76 9.78 -3.19 7.30
CA ALA A 76 8.64 -3.16 8.21
C ALA A 76 8.15 -1.74 8.55
N LYS A 77 9.05 -0.74 8.49
CA LYS A 77 8.70 0.68 8.71
C LYS A 77 7.72 1.18 7.64
N ASP A 78 7.94 0.78 6.39
CA ASP A 78 7.10 1.18 5.27
C ASP A 78 5.71 0.56 5.37
N VAL A 79 5.64 -0.71 5.81
CA VAL A 79 4.36 -1.39 6.07
C VAL A 79 3.58 -0.66 7.16
N LYS A 80 4.22 -0.36 8.30
CA LYS A 80 3.57 0.37 9.39
C LYS A 80 3.13 1.76 8.96
N TRP A 81 4.01 2.51 8.31
CA TRP A 81 3.73 3.87 7.83
C TRP A 81 2.56 3.89 6.82
N SER A 82 2.58 2.97 5.85
CA SER A 82 1.50 2.87 4.84
C SER A 82 0.16 2.53 5.48
N PHE A 83 0.15 1.66 6.51
CA PHE A 83 -1.04 1.34 7.27
C PHE A 83 -1.57 2.54 8.05
N ASP A 84 -0.70 3.23 8.79
CA ASP A 84 -1.08 4.40 9.58
C ASP A 84 -1.60 5.53 8.67
N ARG A 85 -1.06 5.66 7.45
CA ARG A 85 -1.54 6.60 6.45
C ARG A 85 -2.91 6.17 5.89
N MET A 86 -3.09 4.89 5.55
CA MET A 86 -4.35 4.34 5.03
C MET A 86 -5.53 4.61 5.97
N ARG A 87 -5.32 4.59 7.28
CA ARG A 87 -6.36 4.91 8.29
C ARG A 87 -6.89 6.34 8.18
N ARG A 88 -6.14 7.25 7.57
CA ARG A 88 -6.55 8.65 7.33
C ARG A 88 -7.33 8.81 6.01
N SER A 89 -7.29 7.81 5.13
CA SER A 89 -8.02 7.84 3.87
C SER A 89 -9.52 7.73 4.09
N VAL A 90 -10.30 8.59 3.44
CA VAL A 90 -11.76 8.56 3.49
C VAL A 90 -12.30 7.26 2.87
N ASP A 91 -11.69 6.80 1.78
CA ASP A 91 -12.15 5.63 1.03
C ASP A 91 -11.70 4.31 1.68
N PHE A 92 -10.55 4.30 2.36
CA PHE A 92 -9.96 3.08 2.92
C PHE A 92 -10.19 2.87 4.42
N LYS A 93 -10.53 3.93 5.17
CA LYS A 93 -10.70 3.83 6.64
C LYS A 93 -11.67 2.73 7.06
N GLY A 94 -12.77 2.53 6.31
CA GLY A 94 -13.74 1.49 6.59
C GLY A 94 -13.18 0.07 6.46
N LEU A 95 -12.21 -0.13 5.56
CA LEU A 95 -11.53 -1.42 5.37
C LEU A 95 -10.58 -1.73 6.53
N VAL A 96 -9.96 -0.70 7.12
CA VAL A 96 -8.98 -0.84 8.19
C VAL A 96 -9.57 -0.60 9.59
N GLU A 97 -10.87 -0.31 9.70
CA GLU A 97 -11.56 -0.11 10.97
C GLU A 97 -11.40 -1.29 11.95
N PRO A 98 -11.45 -2.58 11.51
CA PRO A 98 -11.25 -3.71 12.40
C PRO A 98 -9.83 -3.84 12.95
N PHE A 99 -8.87 -3.06 12.45
CA PHE A 99 -7.45 -3.21 12.78
C PHE A 99 -7.02 -2.19 13.84
N ILE A 100 -6.30 -2.66 14.85
CA ILE A 100 -5.66 -1.81 15.86
C ILE A 100 -4.45 -1.12 15.25
N GLY A 101 -3.63 -1.87 14.50
CA GLY A 101 -2.42 -1.36 13.89
C GLY A 101 -1.45 -2.44 13.44
N VAL A 102 -0.27 -1.99 13.03
CA VAL A 102 0.87 -2.82 12.65
C VAL A 102 1.95 -2.69 13.72
N GLY A 103 2.30 -3.81 14.35
CA GLY A 103 3.45 -3.93 15.26
C GLY A 103 4.69 -4.37 14.49
N ILE A 104 5.80 -3.66 14.61
CA ILE A 104 7.09 -4.05 14.06
C ILE A 104 7.76 -4.99 15.05
N ILE A 105 8.15 -6.20 14.61
CA ILE A 105 8.91 -7.16 15.38
C ILE A 105 10.40 -7.00 15.08
N ASP A 106 10.76 -6.93 13.82
CA ASP A 106 12.07 -6.60 13.28
C ASP A 106 11.93 -5.92 11.90
N ASP A 107 13.05 -5.66 11.22
CA ASP A 107 13.05 -4.95 9.93
C ASP A 107 12.25 -5.67 8.83
N TYR A 108 12.00 -6.97 8.97
CA TYR A 108 11.31 -7.80 7.97
C TYR A 108 10.19 -8.66 8.56
N THR A 109 9.73 -8.33 9.77
CA THR A 109 8.62 -9.05 10.41
C THR A 109 7.65 -8.08 11.03
N VAL A 110 6.37 -8.19 10.66
CA VAL A 110 5.30 -7.37 11.21
C VAL A 110 4.14 -8.22 11.70
N ASP A 111 3.48 -7.75 12.74
CA ASP A 111 2.21 -8.28 13.22
C ASP A 111 1.09 -7.30 12.89
N ILE A 112 0.07 -7.75 12.18
CA ILE A 112 -1.18 -7.02 12.01
C ILE A 112 -2.14 -7.47 13.12
N VAL A 113 -2.64 -6.51 13.90
CA VAL A 113 -3.48 -6.77 15.08
C VAL A 113 -4.86 -6.20 14.86
N THR A 114 -5.90 -6.99 15.20
CA THR A 114 -7.31 -6.63 15.06
C THR A 114 -8.01 -6.51 16.41
N THR A 115 -9.11 -5.75 16.46
CA THR A 115 -9.93 -5.56 17.66
C THR A 115 -10.75 -6.79 18.03
N LYS A 116 -11.02 -7.66 17.04
CA LYS A 116 -11.79 -8.91 17.16
C LYS A 116 -11.26 -9.92 16.15
N ALA A 117 -11.65 -11.18 16.30
CA ALA A 117 -11.35 -12.21 15.30
C ALA A 117 -11.79 -11.73 13.91
N TYR A 118 -10.86 -11.67 12.97
CA TYR A 118 -11.14 -11.15 11.62
C TYR A 118 -10.68 -12.15 10.55
N PRO A 119 -11.57 -13.04 10.09
CA PRO A 119 -11.24 -14.08 9.11
C PRO A 119 -10.76 -13.52 7.77
N LEU A 120 -11.24 -12.32 7.39
CA LEU A 120 -10.94 -11.67 6.12
C LEU A 120 -9.62 -10.89 6.10
N LEU A 121 -8.74 -11.06 7.10
CA LEU A 121 -7.49 -10.30 7.20
C LEU A 121 -6.62 -10.46 5.94
N LEU A 122 -6.47 -11.68 5.40
CA LEU A 122 -5.71 -11.90 4.17
C LEU A 122 -6.35 -11.25 2.95
N ASN A 123 -7.68 -11.23 2.88
CA ASN A 123 -8.39 -10.50 1.83
C ASN A 123 -8.03 -9.01 1.87
N MET A 124 -7.97 -8.43 3.08
CA MET A 124 -7.59 -7.04 3.25
C MET A 124 -6.13 -6.78 2.90
N ALA A 125 -5.25 -7.75 3.17
CA ALA A 125 -3.82 -7.64 2.84
C ALA A 125 -3.56 -7.56 1.32
N THR A 126 -4.52 -7.94 0.46
CA THR A 126 -4.43 -7.76 -1.00
C THR A 126 -4.67 -6.32 -1.47
N TYR A 127 -5.26 -5.47 -0.62
CA TYR A 127 -5.44 -4.04 -0.85
C TYR A 127 -4.42 -3.19 -0.10
N PHE A 128 -3.52 -3.83 0.62
CA PHE A 128 -2.51 -3.17 1.42
C PHE A 128 -1.25 -2.95 0.56
N PHE A 129 -1.25 -1.86 -0.20
CA PHE A 129 -0.11 -1.43 -0.98
C PHE A 129 0.92 -0.73 -0.09
N ALA A 130 2.14 -1.26 -0.03
CA ALA A 130 3.22 -0.60 0.68
C ALA A 130 3.76 0.57 -0.14
N MET A 131 3.90 1.71 0.52
CA MET A 131 4.42 2.95 -0.03
C MET A 131 5.78 3.26 0.61
N ASP A 132 6.65 3.90 -0.13
CA ASP A 132 7.97 4.35 0.31
C ASP A 132 7.85 5.47 1.36
N SER A 133 7.95 5.11 2.64
CA SER A 133 7.76 6.06 3.74
C SER A 133 8.74 7.24 3.68
N ALA A 134 9.99 7.00 3.26
CA ALA A 134 10.99 8.06 3.16
C ALA A 134 10.70 9.04 2.01
N PHE A 135 10.17 8.53 0.88
CA PHE A 135 9.80 9.35 -0.28
C PHE A 135 8.61 10.27 0.01
N TYR A 136 7.62 9.77 0.77
CA TYR A 136 6.40 10.52 1.09
C TYR A 136 6.45 11.28 2.42
N THR A 137 7.55 11.23 3.17
CA THR A 137 7.71 12.00 4.40
C THR A 137 8.31 13.38 4.09
N GLY A 138 7.96 14.37 4.93
CA GLY A 138 8.42 15.77 4.79
C GLY A 138 7.43 16.62 4.00
N THR A 139 7.93 17.73 3.44
CA THR A 139 7.13 18.70 2.67
C THR A 139 7.55 18.73 1.20
N ASP A 140 6.61 19.07 0.35
CA ASP A 140 6.85 19.32 -1.08
C ASP A 140 7.42 20.74 -1.31
N ALA A 141 7.60 21.11 -2.58
CA ALA A 141 8.11 22.42 -2.96
C ALA A 141 7.20 23.61 -2.55
N ASN A 142 5.91 23.33 -2.31
CA ASN A 142 4.90 24.30 -1.87
C ASN A 142 4.74 24.34 -0.35
N GLY A 143 5.55 23.56 0.39
CA GLY A 143 5.49 23.47 1.86
C GLY A 143 4.36 22.60 2.38
N GLN A 144 3.66 21.83 1.50
CA GLN A 144 2.60 20.92 1.91
C GLN A 144 3.17 19.56 2.33
N PRO A 145 2.56 18.88 3.33
CA PRO A 145 2.96 17.53 3.69
C PRO A 145 2.83 16.57 2.49
N LYS A 146 3.90 15.86 2.17
CA LYS A 146 3.91 14.89 1.06
C LYS A 146 2.98 13.70 1.28
N ASP A 147 2.70 13.39 2.54
CA ASP A 147 1.81 12.28 2.94
C ASP A 147 0.33 12.65 2.97
N LEU A 148 -0.02 13.86 2.52
CA LEU A 148 -1.39 14.33 2.42
C LEU A 148 -2.20 13.45 1.46
N ILE A 149 -3.40 13.05 1.89
CA ILE A 149 -4.34 12.25 1.10
C ILE A 149 -5.48 13.17 0.67
N LEU A 150 -5.54 13.51 -0.61
CA LEU A 150 -6.59 14.33 -1.18
C LEU A 150 -7.22 13.64 -2.38
N LYS A 151 -8.54 13.61 -2.39
CA LYS A 151 -9.33 13.12 -3.53
C LYS A 151 -9.55 14.21 -4.58
N VAL A 152 -9.54 15.46 -4.15
CA VAL A 152 -9.72 16.66 -4.98
C VAL A 152 -8.70 17.69 -4.53
N GLY A 153 -8.09 18.39 -5.47
CA GLY A 153 -7.03 19.34 -5.21
C GLY A 153 -5.64 18.75 -5.47
N GLU A 154 -4.61 19.50 -5.09
CA GLU A 154 -3.22 19.14 -5.34
C GLU A 154 -2.63 18.45 -4.11
N SER A 155 -1.99 17.30 -4.31
CA SER A 155 -1.17 16.63 -3.30
C SER A 155 0.06 16.02 -3.96
N PHE A 156 1.14 15.87 -3.22
CA PHE A 156 2.37 15.29 -3.72
C PHE A 156 2.14 13.90 -4.34
N ALA A 157 1.40 13.03 -3.65
CA ALA A 157 1.13 11.66 -4.09
C ALA A 157 0.17 11.58 -5.29
N LEU A 158 -0.53 12.67 -5.66
CA LEU A 158 -1.38 12.71 -6.83
C LEU A 158 -0.58 12.47 -8.12
N ASP A 159 0.61 13.05 -8.21
CA ASP A 159 1.46 13.02 -9.41
C ASP A 159 2.78 12.28 -9.22
N ASN A 160 3.09 11.86 -8.00
CA ASN A 160 4.36 11.21 -7.68
C ASN A 160 4.11 9.84 -7.09
N ALA A 161 4.70 8.81 -7.70
CA ALA A 161 4.60 7.43 -7.24
C ALA A 161 5.97 6.81 -7.00
N SER A 162 6.18 6.26 -5.81
CA SER A 162 7.31 5.39 -5.47
C SER A 162 6.77 4.13 -4.80
N GLY A 163 6.59 3.09 -5.60
CA GLY A 163 6.18 1.75 -5.17
C GLY A 163 7.25 0.72 -5.52
N THR A 164 6.86 -0.55 -5.47
CA THR A 164 7.72 -1.71 -5.78
C THR A 164 7.25 -2.45 -7.01
N GLY A 165 6.16 -1.98 -7.64
CA GLY A 165 5.54 -2.61 -8.80
C GLY A 165 6.43 -2.59 -10.06
N PRO A 166 6.03 -3.34 -11.09
CA PRO A 166 6.86 -3.53 -12.30
C PRO A 166 6.97 -2.29 -13.19
N PHE A 167 6.19 -1.24 -12.96
CA PHE A 167 6.20 -0.03 -13.78
C PHE A 167 6.52 1.20 -12.94
N VAL A 168 7.28 2.11 -13.54
CA VAL A 168 7.63 3.42 -12.98
C VAL A 168 6.95 4.51 -13.79
N VAL A 169 6.34 5.47 -13.12
CA VAL A 169 5.80 6.67 -13.78
C VAL A 169 6.94 7.62 -14.08
N THR A 170 7.17 7.90 -15.36
CA THR A 170 8.20 8.84 -15.81
C THR A 170 7.64 10.24 -16.05
N LYS A 171 6.37 10.34 -16.40
CA LYS A 171 5.68 11.60 -16.65
C LYS A 171 4.16 11.39 -16.56
N ARG A 172 3.47 12.36 -15.98
CA ARG A 172 2.02 12.50 -16.06
C ARG A 172 1.69 13.82 -16.74
N GLU A 173 0.78 13.79 -17.70
CA GLU A 173 0.25 14.97 -18.38
C GLU A 173 -1.23 15.10 -18.01
N HIS A 174 -1.66 16.30 -17.66
CA HIS A 174 -3.06 16.65 -17.34
C HIS A 174 -3.74 17.33 -18.50
#